data_56cd24b0ba0b4674cdfdd2808a479d0b
#
_entry.id   56cd24b0ba0b4674cdfdd2808a479d0b
#
_cell.length_a   1.000
_cell.length_b   1.000
_cell.length_c   1.000
_cell.angle_alpha   90.00
_cell.angle_beta   90.00
_cell.angle_gamma   90.00
#
_symmetry.space_group_name_H-M   'P 1'
#
loop_
_entity.id
_entity.type
_entity.pdbx_description
1 polymer ?
#
loop_
_entity_poly.entity_id
_entity_poly.type
_entity_poly.pdbx_seq_one_letter_code
_entity_poly.pdbx_strand_id
1 'polypeptide(L)'
;MKKTMLAVLLGCALNLAHAWDQQPNHYKVRIDADAQRAHVEADVWIEGKELAMFNAFAIPGLKDGQATFIDKLDARTMDGKPLPIKDKGEGEYELDGDRRVKLSYDVRLEHDKYDWPGGQEEVLYHTDEGVMAIGYYLFLVPGEKMLGQTRVEFDLPQGWVARTPWKQAGAPNVFTADTRRELVNNALFLGTAQQEQFTSGGMQISMVLGKRNWPQRAMMRELIERQLASYVKLFGRPPLADRYLIIANPGATGDGGAFAGSFSQFLKGDINAMTRPFWGRVMAHELLHFWNGHSLVPAQPSEEWFKEGVTDYLTVTTMARNGMFNQAHVTRFLENLGRGQSVARQGQGLTSTVQDAVKDKHNAWLLVYGGGSIAGLAMDVELRRATQNKVGLPDVMKALYAEFAQPGKTYTHADIVRVAKQVGGVDLGPMLQKIVATTEPFDLKPVMQEMGFEYEHFLFMLEHDITLRPDATAAQKQRFKDIFGFSYK
;
A
#
# COMPACT_ATOMS: atom_id res chain seq x y z
N MET A 1 41.65 -33.34 -35.07
CA MET A 1 40.32 -32.87 -35.49
C MET A 1 39.15 -33.35 -34.61
N LYS A 2 39.14 -34.50 -33.93
CA LYS A 2 37.99 -34.98 -33.12
C LYS A 2 37.81 -34.30 -31.75
N LYS A 3 38.87 -33.73 -31.14
CA LYS A 3 38.74 -33.02 -29.83
C LYS A 3 38.18 -31.58 -29.95
N THR A 4 38.36 -30.91 -31.05
CA THR A 4 37.88 -29.55 -31.28
C THR A 4 36.36 -29.51 -31.58
N MET A 5 35.83 -30.55 -32.19
CA MET A 5 34.39 -30.67 -32.51
C MET A 5 33.54 -30.96 -31.26
N LEU A 6 34.09 -31.66 -30.26
CA LEU A 6 33.37 -31.93 -28.99
C LEU A 6 33.24 -30.68 -28.09
N ALA A 7 34.26 -29.81 -28.11
CA ALA A 7 34.23 -28.55 -27.35
C ALA A 7 33.21 -27.53 -27.94
N VAL A 8 33.05 -27.51 -29.25
CA VAL A 8 32.09 -26.65 -29.93
C VAL A 8 30.63 -27.11 -29.67
N LEU A 9 30.39 -28.42 -29.65
CA LEU A 9 29.08 -28.99 -29.34
C LEU A 9 28.67 -28.79 -27.88
N LEU A 10 29.61 -28.92 -26.92
CA LEU A 10 29.36 -28.63 -25.50
C LEU A 10 29.15 -27.12 -25.28
N GLY A 11 29.90 -26.25 -25.98
CA GLY A 11 29.71 -24.80 -25.90
C GLY A 11 28.36 -24.33 -26.44
N CYS A 12 27.88 -24.95 -27.53
CA CYS A 12 26.55 -24.65 -28.09
C CYS A 12 25.43 -25.19 -27.19
N ALA A 13 25.58 -26.36 -26.54
CA ALA A 13 24.60 -26.92 -25.63
C ALA A 13 24.49 -26.09 -24.33
N LEU A 14 25.59 -25.58 -23.79
CA LEU A 14 25.60 -24.70 -22.63
C LEU A 14 24.98 -23.32 -22.95
N ASN A 15 25.25 -22.79 -24.14
CA ASN A 15 24.60 -21.52 -24.57
C ASN A 15 23.10 -21.67 -24.86
N LEU A 16 22.67 -22.84 -25.34
CA LEU A 16 21.24 -23.09 -25.53
C LEU A 16 20.50 -23.25 -24.18
N ALA A 17 21.09 -23.95 -23.21
CA ALA A 17 20.52 -24.05 -21.87
C ALA A 17 20.37 -22.66 -21.20
N HIS A 18 21.38 -21.78 -21.32
CA HIS A 18 21.30 -20.41 -20.81
C HIS A 18 20.28 -19.52 -21.58
N ALA A 19 20.05 -19.78 -22.86
CA ALA A 19 19.08 -19.01 -23.66
C ALA A 19 17.61 -19.30 -23.25
N TRP A 20 17.34 -20.48 -22.75
CA TRP A 20 16.00 -20.86 -22.26
C TRP A 20 15.68 -20.20 -20.93
N ASP A 21 16.68 -19.92 -20.10
CA ASP A 21 16.58 -19.27 -18.81
C ASP A 21 16.19 -17.77 -18.89
N GLN A 22 16.33 -17.15 -20.06
CA GLN A 22 16.10 -15.72 -20.28
C GLN A 22 14.73 -15.42 -20.92
N GLN A 23 13.92 -16.43 -21.22
CA GLN A 23 12.58 -16.18 -21.76
C GLN A 23 11.66 -15.64 -20.67
N PRO A 24 10.90 -14.57 -20.93
CA PRO A 24 9.89 -14.06 -20.00
C PRO A 24 8.90 -15.16 -19.60
N ASN A 25 8.46 -15.15 -18.36
CA ASN A 25 7.30 -15.93 -17.96
C ASN A 25 6.07 -15.37 -18.70
N HIS A 26 5.12 -16.25 -19.02
CA HIS A 26 3.91 -15.86 -19.73
C HIS A 26 2.69 -16.45 -19.03
N TYR A 27 1.71 -15.61 -18.75
CA TYR A 27 0.41 -16.01 -18.22
C TYR A 27 -0.67 -15.56 -19.19
N LYS A 28 -1.60 -16.46 -19.48
CA LYS A 28 -2.84 -16.16 -20.18
C LYS A 28 -4.01 -16.43 -19.23
N VAL A 29 -4.82 -15.40 -18.98
CA VAL A 29 -5.96 -15.43 -18.09
C VAL A 29 -7.23 -15.24 -18.90
N ARG A 30 -8.10 -16.24 -18.96
CA ARG A 30 -9.42 -16.14 -19.58
C ARG A 30 -10.49 -16.07 -18.49
N ILE A 31 -11.35 -15.05 -18.55
CA ILE A 31 -12.47 -14.89 -17.64
C ILE A 31 -13.74 -15.42 -18.30
N ASP A 32 -14.51 -16.24 -17.58
CA ASP A 32 -15.81 -16.73 -18.07
C ASP A 32 -16.83 -15.58 -18.20
N ALA A 33 -17.80 -15.74 -19.09
CA ALA A 33 -18.79 -14.71 -19.37
C ALA A 33 -19.68 -14.34 -18.17
N ASP A 34 -19.86 -15.26 -17.23
CA ASP A 34 -20.57 -15.04 -15.96
C ASP A 34 -19.67 -14.48 -14.85
N ALA A 35 -18.38 -14.25 -15.13
CA ALA A 35 -17.39 -13.75 -14.19
C ALA A 35 -17.21 -14.59 -12.90
N GLN A 36 -17.54 -15.87 -12.94
CA GLN A 36 -17.40 -16.75 -11.76
C GLN A 36 -16.06 -17.48 -11.71
N ARG A 37 -15.34 -17.53 -12.84
CA ARG A 37 -14.10 -18.31 -12.95
C ARG A 37 -13.11 -17.65 -13.87
N ALA A 38 -11.83 -17.72 -13.47
CA ALA A 38 -10.69 -17.46 -14.33
C ALA A 38 -9.99 -18.77 -14.67
N HIS A 39 -9.66 -18.96 -15.96
CA HIS A 39 -8.81 -20.06 -16.43
C HIS A 39 -7.42 -19.49 -16.70
N VAL A 40 -6.42 -20.05 -16.04
CA VAL A 40 -5.04 -19.57 -16.16
C VAL A 40 -4.19 -20.64 -16.83
N GLU A 41 -3.54 -20.26 -17.93
CA GLU A 41 -2.48 -21.03 -18.57
C GLU A 41 -1.17 -20.25 -18.41
N ALA A 42 -0.09 -20.92 -18.07
CA ALA A 42 1.18 -20.24 -17.89
C ALA A 42 2.37 -21.09 -18.39
N ASP A 43 3.33 -20.40 -19.01
CA ASP A 43 4.67 -20.92 -19.31
C ASP A 43 5.65 -20.23 -18.38
N VAL A 44 6.13 -20.93 -17.35
CA VAL A 44 6.95 -20.34 -16.28
C VAL A 44 8.22 -21.13 -16.05
N TRP A 45 9.29 -20.42 -15.71
CA TRP A 45 10.52 -21.04 -15.22
C TRP A 45 10.40 -21.30 -13.72
N ILE A 46 10.53 -22.55 -13.31
CA ILE A 46 10.59 -22.95 -11.91
C ILE A 46 12.05 -23.08 -11.51
N GLU A 47 12.54 -22.21 -10.65
CA GLU A 47 13.83 -22.33 -10.00
C GLU A 47 13.69 -23.16 -8.71
N GLY A 48 14.54 -24.16 -8.51
CA GLY A 48 14.38 -25.09 -7.40
C GLY A 48 13.13 -25.96 -7.58
N LYS A 49 12.23 -25.97 -6.62
CA LYS A 49 11.03 -26.84 -6.64
C LYS A 49 9.74 -26.13 -6.23
N GLU A 50 9.81 -24.85 -5.95
CA GLU A 50 8.71 -24.12 -5.31
C GLU A 50 7.82 -23.42 -6.34
N LEU A 51 6.52 -23.62 -6.18
CA LEU A 51 5.45 -22.86 -6.81
C LEU A 51 4.48 -22.44 -5.71
N ALA A 52 4.06 -21.19 -5.67
CA ALA A 52 3.23 -20.68 -4.60
C ALA A 52 2.16 -19.71 -5.07
N MET A 53 1.02 -19.71 -4.39
CA MET A 53 0.11 -18.57 -4.34
C MET A 53 0.62 -17.60 -3.26
N PHE A 54 1.08 -16.45 -3.69
CA PHE A 54 1.62 -15.47 -2.76
C PHE A 54 0.53 -14.99 -1.78
N ASN A 55 0.90 -14.87 -0.50
CA ASN A 55 0.01 -14.36 0.56
C ASN A 55 -1.23 -15.24 0.84
N ALA A 56 -1.23 -16.52 0.49
CA ALA A 56 -2.24 -17.44 0.95
C ALA A 56 -2.03 -17.71 2.46
N PHE A 57 -3.08 -17.60 3.25
CA PHE A 57 -3.08 -17.89 4.67
C PHE A 57 -4.47 -18.34 5.13
N ALA A 58 -4.51 -19.21 6.14
CA ALA A 58 -5.76 -19.73 6.67
C ALA A 58 -6.63 -18.63 7.29
N ILE A 59 -7.92 -18.66 6.98
CA ILE A 59 -8.95 -17.85 7.63
C ILE A 59 -10.09 -18.73 8.12
N PRO A 60 -10.99 -18.26 9.00
CA PRO A 60 -12.17 -19.03 9.40
C PRO A 60 -12.97 -19.52 8.20
N GLY A 61 -13.13 -20.84 8.07
CA GLY A 61 -13.83 -21.49 6.96
C GLY A 61 -12.98 -21.81 5.73
N LEU A 62 -11.73 -21.32 5.63
CA LEU A 62 -10.81 -21.57 4.51
C LEU A 62 -9.42 -21.95 5.04
N LYS A 63 -9.17 -23.25 5.17
CA LYS A 63 -7.91 -23.77 5.72
C LYS A 63 -6.68 -23.33 4.91
N ASP A 64 -6.80 -23.32 3.58
CA ASP A 64 -5.71 -22.94 2.68
C ASP A 64 -5.88 -21.50 2.13
N GLY A 65 -6.69 -20.69 2.82
CA GLY A 65 -6.92 -19.29 2.43
C GLY A 65 -7.32 -19.16 0.96
N GLN A 66 -6.65 -18.27 0.25
CA GLN A 66 -6.89 -17.99 -1.18
C GLN A 66 -6.64 -19.22 -2.07
N ALA A 67 -5.75 -20.12 -1.68
CA ALA A 67 -5.47 -21.34 -2.46
C ALA A 67 -6.65 -22.31 -2.50
N THR A 68 -7.60 -22.20 -1.58
CA THR A 68 -8.86 -22.97 -1.62
C THR A 68 -9.66 -22.74 -2.92
N PHE A 69 -9.44 -21.61 -3.60
CA PHE A 69 -10.16 -21.26 -4.83
C PHE A 69 -9.48 -21.79 -6.10
N ILE A 70 -8.32 -22.45 -5.98
CA ILE A 70 -7.64 -23.09 -7.11
C ILE A 70 -8.24 -24.47 -7.35
N ASP A 71 -8.68 -24.71 -8.58
CA ASP A 71 -9.18 -25.99 -9.05
C ASP A 71 -8.32 -26.50 -10.22
N LYS A 72 -8.28 -27.83 -10.43
CA LYS A 72 -7.69 -28.47 -11.61
C LYS A 72 -6.24 -28.11 -11.91
N LEU A 73 -5.42 -27.90 -10.88
CA LEU A 73 -4.01 -27.60 -11.08
C LEU A 73 -3.29 -28.77 -11.76
N ASP A 74 -2.73 -28.50 -12.95
CA ASP A 74 -1.96 -29.46 -13.75
C ASP A 74 -0.61 -28.80 -14.16
N ALA A 75 0.46 -29.57 -14.13
CA ALA A 75 1.76 -29.15 -14.61
C ALA A 75 2.33 -30.16 -15.63
N ARG A 76 2.94 -29.62 -16.67
CA ARG A 76 3.56 -30.41 -17.74
C ARG A 76 4.92 -29.83 -18.13
N THR A 77 5.77 -30.70 -18.62
CA THR A 77 6.97 -30.26 -19.34
C THR A 77 6.60 -29.55 -20.64
N MET A 78 7.55 -28.83 -21.24
CA MET A 78 7.29 -28.12 -22.51
C MET A 78 6.94 -29.06 -23.68
N ASP A 79 7.35 -30.34 -23.62
CA ASP A 79 6.95 -31.40 -24.56
C ASP A 79 5.63 -32.11 -24.18
N GLY A 80 4.94 -31.62 -23.14
CA GLY A 80 3.58 -32.07 -22.77
C GLY A 80 3.49 -33.25 -21.79
N LYS A 81 4.61 -33.74 -21.25
CA LYS A 81 4.59 -34.85 -20.27
C LYS A 81 4.11 -34.32 -18.91
N PRO A 82 3.22 -35.05 -18.21
CA PRO A 82 2.76 -34.68 -16.88
C PRO A 82 3.91 -34.58 -15.89
N LEU A 83 3.87 -33.58 -15.02
CA LEU A 83 4.76 -33.39 -13.88
C LEU A 83 3.95 -33.55 -12.59
N PRO A 84 4.35 -34.43 -11.67
CA PRO A 84 3.68 -34.55 -10.38
C PRO A 84 3.79 -33.25 -9.59
N ILE A 85 2.68 -32.82 -9.02
CA ILE A 85 2.61 -31.68 -8.10
C ILE A 85 2.27 -32.24 -6.71
N LYS A 86 3.04 -31.82 -5.71
CA LYS A 86 2.79 -32.12 -4.31
C LYS A 86 2.24 -30.88 -3.65
N ASP A 87 0.99 -30.93 -3.21
CA ASP A 87 0.38 -29.88 -2.39
C ASP A 87 0.95 -29.95 -0.96
N LYS A 88 1.42 -28.80 -0.45
CA LYS A 88 1.99 -28.67 0.90
C LYS A 88 1.06 -27.93 1.86
N GLY A 89 -0.08 -27.44 1.36
CA GLY A 89 -1.02 -26.59 2.08
C GLY A 89 -0.66 -25.10 1.99
N GLU A 90 -1.59 -24.25 2.39
CA GLU A 90 -1.44 -22.78 2.43
C GLU A 90 -0.93 -22.16 1.11
N GLY A 91 -1.32 -22.75 -0.02
CA GLY A 91 -0.94 -22.27 -1.36
C GLY A 91 0.48 -22.59 -1.79
N GLU A 92 1.19 -23.43 -1.06
CA GLU A 92 2.52 -23.91 -1.43
C GLU A 92 2.46 -25.23 -2.17
N TYR A 93 3.19 -25.35 -3.27
CA TYR A 93 3.28 -26.56 -4.11
C TYR A 93 4.75 -26.88 -4.39
N GLU A 94 5.07 -28.17 -4.44
CA GLU A 94 6.37 -28.68 -4.83
C GLU A 94 6.25 -29.48 -6.12
N LEU A 95 7.11 -29.20 -7.10
CA LEU A 95 7.24 -29.96 -8.35
C LEU A 95 8.71 -30.01 -8.78
N ASP A 96 9.02 -30.89 -9.71
CA ASP A 96 10.38 -31.03 -10.24
C ASP A 96 10.77 -29.79 -11.03
N GLY A 97 11.73 -29.04 -10.50
CA GLY A 97 12.13 -27.70 -10.94
C GLY A 97 13.38 -27.64 -11.82
N ASP A 98 14.02 -26.46 -11.80
CA ASP A 98 15.13 -26.06 -12.65
C ASP A 98 14.82 -26.26 -14.14
N ARG A 99 13.59 -25.95 -14.50
CA ARG A 99 13.05 -26.05 -15.86
C ARG A 99 11.88 -25.12 -16.13
N ARG A 100 11.58 -24.91 -17.39
CA ARG A 100 10.35 -24.28 -17.82
C ARG A 100 9.23 -25.33 -17.85
N VAL A 101 8.08 -24.93 -17.30
CA VAL A 101 6.88 -25.79 -17.22
C VAL A 101 5.67 -25.08 -17.77
N LYS A 102 4.72 -25.84 -18.27
CA LYS A 102 3.35 -25.40 -18.55
C LYS A 102 2.49 -25.68 -17.36
N LEU A 103 1.80 -24.66 -16.86
CA LEU A 103 0.80 -24.78 -15.81
C LEU A 103 -0.58 -24.50 -16.42
N SER A 104 -1.61 -25.20 -15.93
CA SER A 104 -2.98 -24.83 -16.15
C SER A 104 -3.78 -25.03 -14.86
N TYR A 105 -4.66 -24.08 -14.53
CA TYR A 105 -5.53 -24.15 -13.37
C TYR A 105 -6.71 -23.20 -13.53
N ASP A 106 -7.76 -23.47 -12.75
CA ASP A 106 -8.89 -22.60 -12.63
C ASP A 106 -8.83 -21.86 -11.29
N VAL A 107 -9.31 -20.62 -11.25
CA VAL A 107 -9.51 -19.83 -10.03
C VAL A 107 -10.98 -19.46 -9.93
N ARG A 108 -11.66 -19.86 -8.83
CA ARG A 108 -13.02 -19.40 -8.54
C ARG A 108 -12.96 -17.97 -8.02
N LEU A 109 -13.80 -17.07 -8.56
CA LEU A 109 -13.76 -15.64 -8.30
C LEU A 109 -14.76 -15.19 -7.21
N GLU A 110 -15.03 -16.02 -6.22
CA GLU A 110 -16.05 -15.81 -5.17
C GLU A 110 -15.45 -15.43 -3.80
N HIS A 111 -14.30 -14.76 -3.79
CA HIS A 111 -13.56 -14.41 -2.57
C HIS A 111 -14.32 -13.42 -1.69
N ASP A 112 -15.13 -12.56 -2.28
CA ASP A 112 -15.97 -11.57 -1.61
C ASP A 112 -17.11 -12.15 -0.73
N LYS A 113 -17.27 -13.47 -0.74
CA LYS A 113 -18.23 -14.17 0.14
C LYS A 113 -17.68 -14.51 1.54
N TYR A 114 -16.41 -14.20 1.80
CA TYR A 114 -15.72 -14.54 3.05
C TYR A 114 -15.20 -13.28 3.74
N ASP A 115 -15.04 -13.36 5.07
CA ASP A 115 -14.47 -12.29 5.86
C ASP A 115 -12.94 -12.38 5.86
N TRP A 116 -12.29 -11.39 5.25
CA TRP A 116 -10.84 -11.32 5.15
C TRP A 116 -10.27 -10.32 6.14
N PRO A 117 -9.16 -10.64 6.84
CA PRO A 117 -8.56 -9.75 7.84
C PRO A 117 -8.12 -8.38 7.31
N GLY A 118 -7.72 -8.31 6.02
CA GLY A 118 -7.32 -7.05 5.38
C GLY A 118 -8.49 -6.19 4.91
N GLY A 119 -9.74 -6.71 4.97
CA GLY A 119 -10.92 -6.03 4.44
C GLY A 119 -11.30 -6.49 3.04
N GLN A 120 -12.52 -6.16 2.62
CA GLN A 120 -13.08 -6.60 1.34
C GLN A 120 -12.49 -5.83 0.14
N GLU A 121 -11.95 -4.65 0.36
CA GLU A 121 -11.26 -3.83 -0.66
C GLU A 121 -9.88 -4.39 -1.05
N GLU A 122 -9.32 -5.28 -0.25
CA GLU A 122 -8.04 -5.95 -0.49
C GLU A 122 -8.19 -7.39 -1.01
N VAL A 123 -9.38 -7.78 -1.42
CA VAL A 123 -9.61 -9.10 -2.02
C VAL A 123 -10.23 -8.98 -3.40
N LEU A 124 -10.35 -10.11 -4.10
CA LEU A 124 -11.08 -10.16 -5.35
C LEU A 124 -12.58 -10.01 -5.07
N TYR A 125 -13.23 -9.03 -5.71
CA TYR A 125 -14.66 -8.77 -5.55
C TYR A 125 -15.34 -8.39 -6.86
N HIS A 126 -16.65 -8.63 -6.90
CA HIS A 126 -17.50 -8.33 -8.05
C HIS A 126 -18.13 -6.95 -7.95
N THR A 127 -18.33 -6.33 -9.11
CA THR A 127 -19.13 -5.10 -9.30
C THR A 127 -20.11 -5.29 -10.44
N ASP A 128 -21.05 -4.35 -10.61
CA ASP A 128 -21.96 -4.37 -11.76
C ASP A 128 -21.21 -4.22 -13.12
N GLU A 129 -19.99 -3.69 -13.11
CA GLU A 129 -19.21 -3.43 -14.30
C GLU A 129 -18.06 -4.41 -14.52
N GLY A 130 -17.86 -5.40 -13.64
CA GLY A 130 -16.77 -6.36 -13.78
C GLY A 130 -16.22 -6.86 -12.45
N VAL A 131 -14.94 -7.22 -12.43
CA VAL A 131 -14.24 -7.80 -11.29
C VAL A 131 -13.03 -6.96 -10.95
N MET A 132 -12.90 -6.54 -9.69
CA MET A 132 -11.64 -6.11 -9.13
C MET A 132 -10.87 -7.35 -8.68
N ALA A 133 -9.67 -7.53 -9.16
CA ALA A 133 -8.82 -8.65 -8.82
C ALA A 133 -7.46 -8.16 -8.30
N ILE A 134 -6.79 -8.99 -7.51
CA ILE A 134 -5.42 -8.74 -7.09
C ILE A 134 -4.54 -9.87 -7.60
N GLY A 135 -3.34 -9.56 -8.05
CA GLY A 135 -2.47 -10.53 -8.69
C GLY A 135 -2.22 -11.79 -7.84
N TYR A 136 -2.08 -11.65 -6.52
CA TYR A 136 -1.85 -12.82 -5.65
C TYR A 136 -3.07 -13.73 -5.46
N TYR A 137 -4.25 -13.36 -5.98
CA TYR A 137 -5.41 -14.25 -6.07
C TYR A 137 -5.54 -14.96 -7.43
N LEU A 138 -4.75 -14.52 -8.42
CA LEU A 138 -4.82 -15.06 -9.79
C LEU A 138 -3.60 -15.91 -10.15
N PHE A 139 -2.40 -15.52 -9.67
CA PHE A 139 -1.16 -16.08 -10.18
C PHE A 139 -0.46 -17.00 -9.19
N LEU A 140 -0.32 -18.26 -9.57
CA LEU A 140 0.70 -19.13 -9.00
C LEU A 140 2.07 -18.73 -9.57
N VAL A 141 3.00 -18.44 -8.71
CA VAL A 141 4.33 -17.94 -9.12
C VAL A 141 5.44 -18.88 -8.64
N PRO A 142 6.53 -19.01 -9.42
CA PRO A 142 7.72 -19.68 -8.96
C PRO A 142 8.28 -19.00 -7.72
N GLY A 143 9.13 -19.70 -6.95
CA GLY A 143 9.74 -19.21 -5.72
C GLY A 143 10.30 -17.77 -5.77
N GLU A 144 11.04 -17.31 -4.78
CA GLU A 144 11.35 -15.89 -4.59
C GLU A 144 12.07 -15.20 -5.78
N LYS A 145 12.79 -15.94 -6.61
CA LYS A 145 13.55 -15.41 -7.75
C LYS A 145 12.78 -15.59 -9.05
N MET A 146 11.89 -14.69 -9.36
CA MET A 146 11.32 -14.59 -10.69
C MET A 146 12.32 -13.89 -11.62
N LEU A 147 12.78 -14.59 -12.64
CA LEU A 147 13.75 -14.10 -13.62
C LEU A 147 13.02 -13.35 -14.75
N GLY A 148 13.38 -12.07 -14.93
CA GLY A 148 12.97 -11.26 -16.08
C GLY A 148 11.52 -10.78 -16.06
N GLN A 149 11.12 -10.15 -17.17
CA GLN A 149 9.76 -9.66 -17.38
C GLN A 149 8.76 -10.79 -17.51
N THR A 150 7.58 -10.58 -16.96
CA THR A 150 6.43 -11.48 -17.11
C THR A 150 5.41 -10.84 -18.05
N ARG A 151 5.05 -11.56 -19.12
CA ARG A 151 3.98 -11.18 -20.03
C ARG A 151 2.65 -11.72 -19.48
N VAL A 152 1.63 -10.89 -19.44
CA VAL A 152 0.26 -11.27 -19.04
C VAL A 152 -0.70 -10.90 -20.16
N GLU A 153 -1.52 -11.85 -20.58
CA GLU A 153 -2.56 -11.69 -21.60
C GLU A 153 -3.92 -12.02 -20.99
N PHE A 154 -4.89 -11.13 -21.16
CA PHE A 154 -6.27 -11.32 -20.71
C PHE A 154 -7.18 -11.57 -21.91
N ASP A 155 -7.89 -12.71 -21.87
CA ASP A 155 -9.00 -13.05 -22.78
C ASP A 155 -10.31 -12.84 -22.00
N LEU A 156 -11.01 -11.77 -22.33
CA LEU A 156 -12.12 -11.24 -21.54
C LEU A 156 -13.44 -11.33 -22.26
N PRO A 157 -14.57 -11.35 -21.54
CA PRO A 157 -15.90 -11.23 -22.13
C PRO A 157 -16.04 -10.03 -23.07
N GLN A 158 -16.95 -10.11 -24.01
CA GLN A 158 -17.16 -9.04 -24.99
C GLN A 158 -17.41 -7.68 -24.32
N GLY A 159 -16.67 -6.66 -24.71
CA GLY A 159 -16.76 -5.29 -24.19
C GLY A 159 -15.97 -5.05 -22.92
N TRP A 160 -15.38 -6.08 -22.31
CA TRP A 160 -14.50 -5.93 -21.16
C TRP A 160 -13.09 -5.51 -21.58
N VAL A 161 -12.44 -4.76 -20.71
CA VAL A 161 -11.04 -4.32 -20.87
C VAL A 161 -10.29 -4.53 -19.56
N ALA A 162 -9.06 -5.02 -19.64
CA ALA A 162 -8.19 -5.09 -18.49
C ALA A 162 -7.59 -3.70 -18.18
N ARG A 163 -7.69 -3.28 -16.94
CA ARG A 163 -7.06 -2.07 -16.39
C ARG A 163 -6.01 -2.52 -15.37
N THR A 164 -4.76 -2.26 -15.68
CA THR A 164 -3.61 -2.70 -14.87
C THR A 164 -2.63 -1.55 -14.69
N PRO A 165 -1.79 -1.55 -13.65
CA PRO A 165 -0.69 -0.60 -13.52
C PRO A 165 0.51 -0.98 -14.40
N TRP A 166 0.48 -2.15 -15.04
CA TRP A 166 1.59 -2.67 -15.85
C TRP A 166 1.70 -1.97 -17.21
N LYS A 167 2.87 -2.11 -17.84
CA LYS A 167 3.11 -1.57 -19.19
C LYS A 167 2.35 -2.39 -20.22
N GLN A 168 1.59 -1.71 -21.09
CA GLN A 168 0.93 -2.38 -22.21
C GLN A 168 1.99 -2.90 -23.22
N ALA A 169 1.81 -4.11 -23.71
CA ALA A 169 2.75 -4.84 -24.54
C ALA A 169 2.14 -5.18 -25.91
N GLY A 170 2.05 -4.19 -26.78
CA GLY A 170 1.65 -4.35 -28.20
C GLY A 170 0.14 -4.42 -28.43
N ALA A 171 -0.55 -5.47 -28.00
CA ALA A 171 -1.98 -5.67 -28.24
C ALA A 171 -2.86 -5.18 -27.05
N PRO A 172 -4.14 -4.90 -27.26
CA PRO A 172 -5.09 -4.69 -26.17
C PRO A 172 -5.10 -5.85 -25.18
N ASN A 173 -5.28 -5.57 -23.89
CA ASN A 173 -5.31 -6.57 -22.80
C ASN A 173 -4.04 -7.43 -22.66
N VAL A 174 -2.90 -6.95 -23.20
CA VAL A 174 -1.59 -7.58 -23.06
C VAL A 174 -0.63 -6.62 -22.38
N PHE A 175 0.03 -7.11 -21.31
CA PHE A 175 0.86 -6.29 -20.44
C PHE A 175 2.17 -6.98 -20.08
N THR A 176 3.12 -6.21 -19.51
CA THR A 176 4.34 -6.73 -18.91
C THR A 176 4.48 -6.22 -17.48
N ALA A 177 4.73 -7.13 -16.54
CA ALA A 177 5.18 -6.85 -15.19
C ALA A 177 6.69 -7.10 -15.10
N ASP A 178 7.44 -6.13 -14.57
CA ASP A 178 8.91 -6.20 -14.59
C ASP A 178 9.47 -7.03 -13.41
N THR A 179 8.67 -7.23 -12.35
CA THR A 179 9.06 -7.99 -11.16
C THR A 179 7.94 -8.91 -10.68
N ARG A 180 8.30 -9.94 -9.86
CA ARG A 180 7.32 -10.77 -9.15
C ARG A 180 6.36 -9.91 -8.31
N ARG A 181 6.89 -8.92 -7.57
CA ARG A 181 6.08 -8.01 -6.75
C ARG A 181 5.06 -7.24 -7.58
N GLU A 182 5.46 -6.74 -8.74
CA GLU A 182 4.51 -6.07 -9.65
C GLU A 182 3.44 -7.01 -10.16
N LEU A 183 3.77 -8.26 -10.47
CA LEU A 183 2.79 -9.24 -10.93
C LEU A 183 1.76 -9.57 -9.86
N VAL A 184 2.21 -9.91 -8.65
CA VAL A 184 1.32 -10.43 -7.62
C VAL A 184 0.71 -9.36 -6.73
N ASN A 185 1.43 -8.27 -6.42
CA ASN A 185 1.00 -7.26 -5.48
C ASN A 185 0.47 -6.00 -6.20
N ASN A 186 -0.57 -6.20 -7.01
CA ASN A 186 -1.32 -5.10 -7.64
C ASN A 186 -2.80 -5.44 -7.78
N ALA A 187 -3.62 -4.43 -7.54
CA ALA A 187 -5.03 -4.45 -7.89
C ALA A 187 -5.19 -4.21 -9.40
N LEU A 188 -6.13 -4.93 -10.00
CA LEU A 188 -6.49 -4.93 -11.41
C LEU A 188 -8.00 -4.75 -11.52
N PHE A 189 -8.48 -4.12 -12.57
CA PHE A 189 -9.91 -4.12 -12.88
C PHE A 189 -10.15 -4.75 -14.25
N LEU A 190 -11.00 -5.77 -14.31
CA LEU A 190 -11.38 -6.50 -15.51
C LEU A 190 -12.86 -6.27 -15.76
N GLY A 191 -13.22 -5.45 -16.74
CA GLY A 191 -14.63 -5.11 -16.93
C GLY A 191 -14.88 -3.92 -17.84
N THR A 192 -16.07 -3.32 -17.69
CA THR A 192 -16.57 -2.20 -18.50
C THR A 192 -16.46 -0.84 -17.80
N ALA A 193 -15.95 -0.77 -16.55
CA ALA A 193 -15.82 0.49 -15.83
C ALA A 193 -14.99 1.52 -16.60
N GLN A 194 -15.36 2.78 -16.47
CA GLN A 194 -14.75 3.88 -17.21
C GLN A 194 -13.41 4.25 -16.59
N GLN A 195 -12.48 4.69 -17.44
CA GLN A 195 -11.14 5.10 -17.05
C GLN A 195 -10.86 6.53 -17.49
N GLU A 196 -10.28 7.32 -16.59
CA GLU A 196 -9.64 8.59 -16.90
C GLU A 196 -8.13 8.47 -16.72
N GLN A 197 -7.35 8.99 -17.68
CA GLN A 197 -5.89 8.99 -17.61
C GLN A 197 -5.37 10.42 -17.62
N PHE A 198 -4.40 10.71 -16.75
CA PHE A 198 -3.75 12.00 -16.65
C PHE A 198 -2.36 11.87 -16.04
N THR A 199 -1.52 12.89 -16.19
CA THR A 199 -0.19 12.92 -15.58
C THR A 199 -0.21 13.86 -14.39
N SER A 200 0.25 13.41 -13.24
CA SER A 200 0.41 14.23 -12.05
C SER A 200 1.51 13.68 -11.13
N GLY A 201 2.20 14.56 -10.39
CA GLY A 201 3.26 14.18 -9.47
C GLY A 201 4.44 13.43 -10.09
N GLY A 202 4.64 13.53 -11.42
CA GLY A 202 5.65 12.78 -12.16
C GLY A 202 5.24 11.37 -12.56
N MET A 203 3.96 11.00 -12.34
CA MET A 203 3.40 9.69 -12.67
C MET A 203 2.28 9.77 -13.70
N GLN A 204 2.10 8.71 -14.47
CA GLN A 204 0.88 8.45 -15.22
C GLN A 204 -0.17 7.85 -14.29
N ILE A 205 -1.28 8.54 -14.09
CA ILE A 205 -2.40 8.11 -13.26
C ILE A 205 -3.49 7.54 -14.16
N SER A 206 -3.96 6.35 -13.82
CA SER A 206 -5.15 5.73 -14.39
C SER A 206 -6.20 5.60 -13.29
N MET A 207 -7.30 6.31 -13.40
CA MET A 207 -8.41 6.26 -12.44
C MET A 207 -9.57 5.50 -13.06
N VAL A 208 -9.96 4.40 -12.44
CA VAL A 208 -11.07 3.52 -12.85
C VAL A 208 -12.22 3.69 -11.89
N LEU A 209 -13.37 4.11 -12.40
CA LEU A 209 -14.56 4.38 -11.63
C LEU A 209 -15.75 3.64 -12.22
N GLY A 210 -16.53 3.00 -11.35
CA GLY A 210 -17.84 2.49 -11.72
C GLY A 210 -18.79 3.61 -12.16
N LYS A 211 -19.79 3.26 -12.96
CA LYS A 211 -20.78 4.19 -13.54
C LYS A 211 -21.40 5.15 -12.53
N ARG A 212 -21.67 4.67 -11.32
CA ARG A 212 -22.23 5.48 -10.21
C ARG A 212 -21.33 6.66 -9.83
N ASN A 213 -20.02 6.46 -9.80
CA ASN A 213 -19.04 7.45 -9.32
C ASN A 213 -18.37 8.24 -10.45
N TRP A 214 -18.61 7.88 -11.71
CA TRP A 214 -18.04 8.57 -12.86
C TRP A 214 -18.37 10.07 -12.95
N PRO A 215 -19.57 10.55 -12.58
CA PRO A 215 -19.88 11.98 -12.55
C PRO A 215 -18.94 12.78 -11.62
N GLN A 216 -18.40 12.17 -10.57
CA GLN A 216 -17.54 12.80 -9.57
C GLN A 216 -16.04 12.79 -9.94
N ARG A 217 -15.66 12.22 -11.09
CA ARG A 217 -14.27 12.05 -11.50
C ARG A 217 -13.43 13.33 -11.45
N ALA A 218 -14.01 14.46 -11.85
CA ALA A 218 -13.30 15.75 -11.85
C ALA A 218 -12.90 16.20 -10.44
N MET A 219 -13.78 15.99 -9.44
CA MET A 219 -13.50 16.30 -8.04
C MET A 219 -12.45 15.35 -7.44
N MET A 220 -12.49 14.06 -7.81
CA MET A 220 -11.48 13.09 -7.39
C MET A 220 -10.12 13.42 -8.01
N ARG A 221 -10.09 13.71 -9.29
CA ARG A 221 -8.88 14.15 -10.00
C ARG A 221 -8.28 15.41 -9.36
N GLU A 222 -9.07 16.42 -9.06
CA GLU A 222 -8.61 17.63 -8.35
C GLU A 222 -7.91 17.29 -7.02
N LEU A 223 -8.50 16.39 -6.22
CA LEU A 223 -7.90 15.93 -4.97
C LEU A 223 -6.55 15.25 -5.24
N ILE A 224 -6.51 14.30 -6.17
CA ILE A 224 -5.31 13.55 -6.53
C ILE A 224 -4.20 14.51 -6.97
N GLU A 225 -4.48 15.40 -7.91
CA GLU A 225 -3.49 16.36 -8.44
C GLU A 225 -2.91 17.26 -7.35
N ARG A 226 -3.76 17.80 -6.45
CA ARG A 226 -3.32 18.65 -5.34
C ARG A 226 -2.49 17.89 -4.33
N GLN A 227 -2.89 16.66 -3.98
CA GLN A 227 -2.13 15.85 -3.02
C GLN A 227 -0.79 15.42 -3.58
N LEU A 228 -0.75 14.92 -4.82
CA LEU A 228 0.51 14.52 -5.47
C LEU A 228 1.49 15.69 -5.58
N ALA A 229 1.01 16.89 -5.95
CA ALA A 229 1.84 18.09 -5.97
C ALA A 229 2.42 18.43 -4.58
N SER A 230 1.62 18.27 -3.52
CA SER A 230 2.06 18.45 -2.14
C SER A 230 3.09 17.41 -1.72
N TYR A 231 2.92 16.15 -2.13
CA TYR A 231 3.85 15.07 -1.79
C TYR A 231 5.18 15.22 -2.53
N VAL A 232 5.17 15.59 -3.82
CA VAL A 232 6.41 15.94 -4.54
C VAL A 232 7.17 17.06 -3.81
N LYS A 233 6.48 18.09 -3.33
CA LYS A 233 7.10 19.16 -2.56
C LYS A 233 7.65 18.67 -1.21
N LEU A 234 6.89 17.82 -0.51
CA LEU A 234 7.26 17.28 0.79
C LEU A 234 8.51 16.40 0.69
N PHE A 235 8.59 15.51 -0.28
CA PHE A 235 9.73 14.59 -0.46
C PHE A 235 10.83 15.14 -1.39
N GLY A 236 10.58 16.25 -2.08
CA GLY A 236 11.53 16.93 -2.96
C GLY A 236 11.64 16.34 -4.36
N ARG A 237 11.01 15.21 -4.64
CA ARG A 237 10.98 14.55 -5.96
C ARG A 237 9.80 13.59 -6.08
N PRO A 238 9.43 13.14 -7.33
CA PRO A 238 8.45 12.09 -7.55
C PRO A 238 8.81 10.77 -6.86
N PRO A 239 7.85 9.84 -6.70
CA PRO A 239 8.11 8.49 -6.20
C PRO A 239 8.94 7.68 -7.21
N LEU A 240 9.38 6.49 -6.82
CA LEU A 240 10.12 5.60 -7.72
C LEU A 240 9.24 5.01 -8.83
N ALA A 241 7.94 4.82 -8.56
CA ALA A 241 6.99 4.36 -9.57
C ALA A 241 6.66 5.48 -10.59
N ASP A 242 6.54 5.13 -11.87
CA ASP A 242 6.20 6.05 -12.96
C ASP A 242 4.72 6.03 -13.37
N ARG A 243 3.93 5.12 -12.80
CA ARG A 243 2.50 4.93 -13.07
C ARG A 243 1.72 4.43 -11.87
N TYR A 244 0.42 4.72 -11.87
CA TYR A 244 -0.47 4.33 -10.80
C TYR A 244 -1.89 4.07 -11.28
N LEU A 245 -2.45 2.96 -10.80
CA LEU A 245 -3.85 2.60 -11.03
C LEU A 245 -4.68 2.84 -9.78
N ILE A 246 -5.71 3.64 -9.89
CA ILE A 246 -6.69 3.91 -8.83
C ILE A 246 -8.00 3.22 -9.23
N ILE A 247 -8.50 2.33 -8.38
CA ILE A 247 -9.79 1.65 -8.56
C ILE A 247 -10.70 2.09 -7.42
N ALA A 248 -11.79 2.79 -7.73
CA ALA A 248 -12.72 3.25 -6.70
C ALA A 248 -14.15 2.86 -7.05
N ASN A 249 -14.74 1.98 -6.23
CA ASN A 249 -16.05 1.40 -6.42
C ASN A 249 -16.98 1.70 -5.24
N PRO A 250 -18.31 1.72 -5.43
CA PRO A 250 -19.24 1.75 -4.31
C PRO A 250 -19.03 0.56 -3.37
N GLY A 251 -19.06 0.78 -2.06
CA GLY A 251 -18.90 -0.27 -1.07
C GLY A 251 -19.58 0.03 0.25
N ALA A 252 -19.63 -0.97 1.12
CA ALA A 252 -20.24 -0.87 2.45
C ALA A 252 -19.34 -0.13 3.45
N THR A 253 -18.03 -0.22 3.26
CA THR A 253 -17.02 0.50 4.04
C THR A 253 -16.57 1.77 3.33
N GLY A 254 -15.67 2.55 3.95
CA GLY A 254 -14.99 3.67 3.29
C GLY A 254 -13.51 3.41 3.13
N ASP A 255 -13.09 2.16 3.34
CA ASP A 255 -11.69 1.74 3.47
C ASP A 255 -11.02 1.54 2.10
N GLY A 256 -9.72 1.46 2.10
CA GLY A 256 -8.90 1.24 0.91
C GLY A 256 -7.64 0.47 1.23
N GLY A 257 -7.06 -0.16 0.21
CA GLY A 257 -5.81 -0.89 0.31
C GLY A 257 -4.84 -0.52 -0.81
N ALA A 258 -3.60 -0.21 -0.44
CA ALA A 258 -2.52 0.14 -1.36
C ALA A 258 -1.67 -1.08 -1.74
N PHE A 259 -1.27 -1.11 -3.01
CA PHE A 259 -0.43 -2.14 -3.60
C PHE A 259 0.79 -1.52 -4.29
N ALA A 260 1.64 -2.33 -4.89
CA ALA A 260 2.92 -1.87 -5.46
C ALA A 260 2.79 -0.73 -6.50
N GLY A 261 1.76 -0.75 -7.34
CA GLY A 261 1.50 0.26 -8.37
C GLY A 261 0.02 0.61 -8.51
N SER A 262 -0.81 0.29 -7.52
CA SER A 262 -2.25 0.51 -7.55
C SER A 262 -2.83 0.65 -6.16
N PHE A 263 -4.07 1.16 -6.05
CA PHE A 263 -4.91 0.91 -4.89
C PHE A 263 -6.38 0.70 -5.26
N SER A 264 -7.10 0.04 -4.36
CA SER A 264 -8.54 -0.15 -4.40
C SER A 264 -9.18 0.58 -3.22
N GLN A 265 -10.30 1.27 -3.46
CA GLN A 265 -11.07 1.92 -2.41
C GLN A 265 -12.55 1.68 -2.56
N PHE A 266 -13.23 1.37 -1.47
CA PHE A 266 -14.67 1.47 -1.38
C PHE A 266 -15.12 2.89 -1.07
N LEU A 267 -16.10 3.35 -1.81
CA LEU A 267 -16.70 4.66 -1.67
C LEU A 267 -18.08 4.51 -1.00
N LYS A 268 -18.14 4.81 0.31
CA LYS A 268 -19.36 4.70 1.11
C LYS A 268 -20.22 5.94 0.99
N GLY A 269 -21.51 5.75 0.69
CA GLY A 269 -22.48 6.83 0.66
C GLY A 269 -22.33 7.78 -0.53
N ASP A 270 -22.72 9.04 -0.34
CA ASP A 270 -22.65 10.06 -1.38
C ASP A 270 -21.26 10.65 -1.49
N ILE A 271 -20.76 10.75 -2.71
CA ILE A 271 -19.44 11.31 -3.01
C ILE A 271 -19.62 12.75 -3.51
N ASN A 272 -19.30 13.70 -2.64
CA ASN A 272 -19.44 15.13 -2.88
C ASN A 272 -18.42 15.95 -2.06
N ALA A 273 -18.44 17.27 -2.18
CA ALA A 273 -17.50 18.15 -1.49
C ALA A 273 -17.63 18.10 0.05
N MET A 274 -18.84 17.87 0.60
CA MET A 274 -19.06 17.78 2.05
C MET A 274 -18.53 16.46 2.63
N THR A 275 -18.60 15.36 1.88
CA THR A 275 -18.10 14.06 2.30
C THR A 275 -16.64 13.83 1.93
N ARG A 276 -16.03 14.73 1.13
CA ARG A 276 -14.63 14.68 0.74
C ARG A 276 -13.64 14.52 1.91
N PRO A 277 -13.85 15.10 3.10
CA PRO A 277 -12.96 14.86 4.25
C PRO A 277 -12.88 13.40 4.71
N PHE A 278 -13.83 12.56 4.32
CA PHE A 278 -13.85 11.14 4.64
C PHE A 278 -13.22 10.32 3.49
N TRP A 279 -13.91 10.22 2.35
CA TRP A 279 -13.40 9.42 1.22
C TRP A 279 -12.07 9.95 0.67
N GLY A 280 -11.88 11.27 0.67
CA GLY A 280 -10.65 11.88 0.17
C GLY A 280 -9.47 11.72 1.11
N ARG A 281 -9.69 11.57 2.44
CA ARG A 281 -8.60 11.27 3.38
C ARG A 281 -8.01 9.90 3.12
N VAL A 282 -8.85 8.88 2.94
CA VAL A 282 -8.38 7.53 2.60
C VAL A 282 -7.59 7.58 1.28
N MET A 283 -8.17 8.14 0.22
CA MET A 283 -7.48 8.29 -1.06
C MET A 283 -6.14 9.03 -0.94
N ALA A 284 -6.08 10.11 -0.18
CA ALA A 284 -4.85 10.86 0.04
C ALA A 284 -3.81 10.06 0.85
N HIS A 285 -4.24 9.29 1.85
CA HIS A 285 -3.38 8.40 2.63
C HIS A 285 -2.74 7.34 1.73
N GLU A 286 -3.51 6.65 0.92
CA GLU A 286 -3.03 5.60 0.02
C GLU A 286 -2.09 6.18 -1.07
N LEU A 287 -2.38 7.37 -1.59
CA LEU A 287 -1.47 8.07 -2.51
C LEU A 287 -0.11 8.38 -1.87
N LEU A 288 -0.07 8.69 -0.58
CA LEU A 288 1.18 9.00 0.12
C LEU A 288 2.08 7.77 0.28
N HIS A 289 1.51 6.57 0.33
CA HIS A 289 2.27 5.32 0.40
C HIS A 289 3.20 5.10 -0.80
N PHE A 290 2.99 5.77 -1.93
CA PHE A 290 3.97 5.76 -3.03
C PHE A 290 5.34 6.29 -2.61
N TRP A 291 5.36 7.26 -1.71
CA TRP A 291 6.58 7.77 -1.09
C TRP A 291 6.91 6.99 0.18
N ASN A 292 6.04 7.03 1.20
CA ASN A 292 6.26 6.39 2.50
C ASN A 292 5.63 5.00 2.54
N GLY A 293 6.36 4.00 2.11
CA GLY A 293 5.94 2.60 2.03
C GLY A 293 6.48 1.89 0.80
N HIS A 294 6.29 2.45 -0.40
CA HIS A 294 6.75 1.79 -1.63
C HIS A 294 8.12 2.31 -2.12
N SER A 295 8.43 3.59 -1.91
CA SER A 295 9.74 4.14 -2.24
C SER A 295 10.67 4.19 -1.02
N LEU A 296 10.16 4.63 0.12
CA LEU A 296 10.82 4.62 1.42
C LEU A 296 10.31 3.41 2.20
N VAL A 297 11.07 2.32 2.20
CA VAL A 297 10.64 1.00 2.68
C VAL A 297 11.24 0.70 4.06
N PRO A 298 10.44 0.32 5.07
CA PRO A 298 10.98 -0.08 6.37
C PRO A 298 11.74 -1.40 6.30
N ALA A 299 12.79 -1.53 7.09
CA ALA A 299 13.60 -2.74 7.17
C ALA A 299 12.90 -3.85 7.97
N GLN A 300 12.05 -3.48 8.93
CA GLN A 300 11.36 -4.40 9.82
C GLN A 300 9.89 -3.99 9.96
N PRO A 301 8.99 -4.94 10.23
CA PRO A 301 7.59 -4.65 10.50
C PRO A 301 7.38 -3.72 11.72
N SER A 302 8.33 -3.66 12.65
CA SER A 302 8.27 -2.77 13.83
C SER A 302 8.20 -1.28 13.48
N GLU A 303 8.59 -0.87 12.26
CA GLU A 303 8.46 0.50 11.77
C GLU A 303 7.12 0.79 11.06
N GLU A 304 6.15 -0.11 11.14
CA GLU A 304 4.82 0.08 10.52
C GLU A 304 4.11 1.34 11.07
N TRP A 305 4.33 1.71 12.33
CA TRP A 305 3.85 2.96 12.90
C TRP A 305 4.31 4.20 12.12
N PHE A 306 5.56 4.17 11.60
CA PHE A 306 6.10 5.27 10.80
C PHE A 306 5.54 5.23 9.38
N LYS A 307 5.38 4.03 8.83
CA LYS A 307 4.77 3.86 7.51
C LYS A 307 3.29 4.27 7.52
N GLU A 308 2.50 3.84 8.51
CA GLU A 308 1.05 4.08 8.54
C GLU A 308 0.69 5.37 9.28
N GLY A 309 1.09 5.48 10.54
CA GLY A 309 0.65 6.59 11.38
C GLY A 309 1.28 7.93 10.99
N VAL A 310 2.56 7.96 10.59
CA VAL A 310 3.17 9.19 10.08
C VAL A 310 2.59 9.54 8.71
N THR A 311 2.23 8.56 7.88
CA THR A 311 1.48 8.80 6.64
C THR A 311 0.12 9.45 6.94
N ASP A 312 -0.63 8.96 7.93
CA ASP A 312 -1.91 9.55 8.31
C ASP A 312 -1.75 10.99 8.81
N TYR A 313 -0.75 11.26 9.66
CA TYR A 313 -0.41 12.61 10.10
C TYR A 313 -0.08 13.56 8.94
N LEU A 314 0.79 13.14 8.03
CA LEU A 314 1.19 13.94 6.87
C LEU A 314 0.03 14.14 5.87
N THR A 315 -0.85 13.16 5.74
CA THR A 315 -2.09 13.28 4.98
C THR A 315 -2.96 14.41 5.52
N VAL A 316 -3.20 14.43 6.82
CA VAL A 316 -4.01 15.48 7.47
C VAL A 316 -3.35 16.86 7.29
N THR A 317 -2.04 16.98 7.50
CA THR A 317 -1.34 18.26 7.35
C THR A 317 -1.36 18.76 5.90
N THR A 318 -1.19 17.89 4.91
CA THR A 318 -1.24 18.28 3.49
C THR A 318 -2.65 18.62 3.03
N MET A 319 -3.67 17.88 3.47
CA MET A 319 -5.07 18.21 3.19
C MET A 319 -5.49 19.55 3.81
N ALA A 320 -5.01 19.87 5.01
CA ALA A 320 -5.23 21.17 5.64
C ALA A 320 -4.56 22.29 4.84
N ARG A 321 -3.30 22.15 4.45
CA ARG A 321 -2.57 23.10 3.62
C ARG A 321 -3.21 23.32 2.24
N ASN A 322 -3.83 22.29 1.68
CA ASN A 322 -4.55 22.34 0.41
C ASN A 322 -5.97 22.91 0.55
N GLY A 323 -6.41 23.32 1.77
CA GLY A 323 -7.74 23.85 2.02
C GLY A 323 -8.86 22.79 1.91
N MET A 324 -8.52 21.50 1.92
CA MET A 324 -9.48 20.40 1.91
C MET A 324 -9.97 20.08 3.33
N PHE A 325 -9.13 20.34 4.33
CA PHE A 325 -9.49 20.34 5.74
C PHE A 325 -9.55 21.78 6.27
N ASN A 326 -10.59 22.08 7.02
CA ASN A 326 -10.73 23.34 7.76
C ASN A 326 -10.32 23.16 9.23
N GLN A 327 -10.43 24.21 10.02
CA GLN A 327 -10.09 24.20 11.45
C GLN A 327 -10.81 23.09 12.21
N ALA A 328 -12.12 22.90 12.01
CA ALA A 328 -12.88 21.86 12.71
C ALA A 328 -12.38 20.44 12.42
N HIS A 329 -11.94 20.16 11.18
CA HIS A 329 -11.36 18.85 10.84
C HIS A 329 -10.01 18.64 11.54
N VAL A 330 -9.17 19.69 11.61
CA VAL A 330 -7.87 19.61 12.29
C VAL A 330 -8.04 19.50 13.80
N THR A 331 -8.95 20.28 14.40
CA THR A 331 -9.32 20.17 15.83
C THR A 331 -9.72 18.73 16.16
N ARG A 332 -10.68 18.19 15.41
CA ARG A 332 -11.15 16.81 15.61
C ARG A 332 -10.03 15.79 15.45
N PHE A 333 -9.12 15.99 14.49
CA PHE A 333 -7.97 15.09 14.34
C PHE A 333 -7.09 15.11 15.60
N LEU A 334 -6.73 16.29 16.12
CA LEU A 334 -5.89 16.43 17.31
C LEU A 334 -6.55 15.82 18.56
N GLU A 335 -7.86 16.06 18.76
CA GLU A 335 -8.65 15.45 19.84
C GLU A 335 -8.71 13.92 19.70
N ASN A 336 -8.89 13.43 18.48
CA ASN A 336 -8.96 11.99 18.20
C ASN A 336 -7.64 11.25 18.46
N LEU A 337 -6.47 11.92 18.46
CA LEU A 337 -5.22 11.29 18.85
C LEU A 337 -5.27 10.82 20.31
N GLY A 338 -5.74 11.68 21.23
CA GLY A 338 -5.93 11.32 22.63
C GLY A 338 -7.05 10.32 22.84
N ARG A 339 -8.19 10.54 22.18
CA ARG A 339 -9.35 9.64 22.24
C ARG A 339 -8.99 8.23 21.75
N GLY A 340 -8.30 8.12 20.59
CA GLY A 340 -7.86 6.84 20.04
C GLY A 340 -6.93 6.09 21.00
N GLN A 341 -5.99 6.78 21.63
CA GLN A 341 -5.11 6.20 22.64
C GLN A 341 -5.90 5.69 23.86
N SER A 342 -6.87 6.47 24.36
CA SER A 342 -7.73 6.06 25.48
C SER A 342 -8.61 4.85 25.11
N VAL A 343 -9.21 4.84 23.92
CA VAL A 343 -9.99 3.69 23.43
C VAL A 343 -9.11 2.45 23.31
N ALA A 344 -7.92 2.55 22.72
CA ALA A 344 -7.02 1.41 22.57
C ALA A 344 -6.61 0.83 23.92
N ARG A 345 -6.19 1.67 24.87
CA ARG A 345 -5.65 1.23 26.16
C ARG A 345 -6.73 0.82 27.16
N GLN A 346 -7.79 1.61 27.31
CA GLN A 346 -8.82 1.42 28.33
C GLN A 346 -10.06 0.73 27.77
N GLY A 347 -10.48 1.07 26.56
CA GLY A 347 -11.68 0.49 25.94
C GLY A 347 -11.44 -0.92 25.42
N GLN A 348 -10.34 -1.13 24.67
CA GLN A 348 -9.99 -2.42 24.07
C GLN A 348 -9.01 -3.24 24.93
N GLY A 349 -8.38 -2.62 25.95
CA GLY A 349 -7.43 -3.30 26.82
C GLY A 349 -6.13 -3.72 26.13
N LEU A 350 -5.72 -3.02 25.06
CA LEU A 350 -4.51 -3.36 24.31
C LEU A 350 -3.25 -3.05 25.13
N THR A 351 -2.44 -4.07 25.37
CA THR A 351 -1.21 -4.01 26.18
C THR A 351 0.08 -4.05 25.35
N SER A 352 0.00 -4.21 24.04
CA SER A 352 1.16 -4.17 23.16
C SER A 352 1.75 -2.76 23.06
N THR A 353 3.05 -2.65 22.79
CA THR A 353 3.65 -1.37 22.35
C THR A 353 3.13 -0.99 20.98
N VAL A 354 3.33 0.26 20.55
CA VAL A 354 2.99 0.70 19.19
C VAL A 354 3.81 -0.09 18.14
N GLN A 355 5.08 -0.37 18.42
CA GLN A 355 5.94 -1.19 17.55
C GLN A 355 5.47 -2.65 17.46
N ASP A 356 5.04 -3.24 18.57
CA ASP A 356 4.58 -4.63 18.57
C ASP A 356 3.15 -4.82 18.08
N ALA A 357 2.36 -3.74 18.04
CA ALA A 357 0.98 -3.74 17.57
C ALA A 357 0.83 -4.22 16.12
N VAL A 358 1.90 -4.14 15.32
CA VAL A 358 1.93 -4.66 13.94
C VAL A 358 1.68 -6.17 13.87
N LYS A 359 2.01 -6.93 14.93
CA LYS A 359 1.80 -8.39 15.00
C LYS A 359 0.31 -8.76 14.93
N ASP A 360 -0.56 -7.83 15.30
CA ASP A 360 -2.01 -7.95 15.22
C ASP A 360 -2.61 -6.62 14.75
N LYS A 361 -2.11 -6.10 13.62
CA LYS A 361 -2.42 -4.77 13.10
C LYS A 361 -3.92 -4.54 12.94
N HIS A 362 -4.65 -5.57 12.53
CA HIS A 362 -6.10 -5.49 12.32
C HIS A 362 -6.86 -5.13 13.62
N ASN A 363 -6.57 -5.82 14.71
CA ASN A 363 -7.21 -5.55 16.02
C ASN A 363 -6.58 -4.35 16.75
N ALA A 364 -5.31 -4.06 16.50
CA ALA A 364 -4.54 -3.01 17.16
C ALA A 364 -4.30 -1.76 16.28
N TRP A 365 -5.14 -1.55 15.26
CA TRP A 365 -4.98 -0.44 14.30
C TRP A 365 -4.92 0.94 14.97
N LEU A 366 -5.68 1.17 16.05
CA LEU A 366 -5.63 2.41 16.83
C LEU A 366 -4.24 2.69 17.42
N LEU A 367 -3.48 1.65 17.77
CA LEU A 367 -2.09 1.83 18.22
C LEU A 367 -1.15 2.12 17.05
N VAL A 368 -1.24 1.37 15.96
CA VAL A 368 -0.35 1.55 14.80
C VAL A 368 -0.58 2.92 14.17
N TYR A 369 -1.79 3.24 13.77
CA TYR A 369 -2.14 4.50 13.10
C TYR A 369 -2.15 5.68 14.07
N GLY A 370 -2.86 5.55 15.20
CA GLY A 370 -2.97 6.60 16.19
C GLY A 370 -1.65 6.88 16.90
N GLY A 371 -0.95 5.84 17.37
CA GLY A 371 0.38 5.97 18.00
C GLY A 371 1.43 6.54 17.06
N GLY A 372 1.43 6.09 15.79
CA GLY A 372 2.32 6.66 14.77
C GLY A 372 1.98 8.10 14.40
N SER A 373 0.68 8.48 14.37
CA SER A 373 0.26 9.88 14.18
C SER A 373 0.68 10.77 15.35
N ILE A 374 0.60 10.26 16.60
CA ILE A 374 1.13 10.94 17.79
C ILE A 374 2.63 11.15 17.64
N ALA A 375 3.38 10.13 17.22
CA ALA A 375 4.82 10.24 16.99
C ALA A 375 5.14 11.28 15.91
N GLY A 376 4.40 11.28 14.79
CA GLY A 376 4.56 12.28 13.71
C GLY A 376 4.32 13.70 14.19
N LEU A 377 3.23 13.94 14.92
CA LEU A 377 2.93 15.25 15.53
C LEU A 377 4.01 15.68 16.52
N ALA A 378 4.41 14.79 17.44
CA ALA A 378 5.39 15.09 18.46
C ALA A 378 6.78 15.39 17.84
N MET A 379 7.19 14.64 16.82
CA MET A 379 8.41 14.92 16.05
C MET A 379 8.36 16.30 15.39
N ASP A 380 7.28 16.62 14.67
CA ASP A 380 7.15 17.90 13.95
C ASP A 380 7.17 19.09 14.91
N VAL A 381 6.42 18.99 16.02
CA VAL A 381 6.36 20.03 17.06
C VAL A 381 7.71 20.22 17.73
N GLU A 382 8.40 19.15 18.14
CA GLU A 382 9.69 19.23 18.81
C GLU A 382 10.80 19.77 17.90
N LEU A 383 10.86 19.32 16.65
CA LEU A 383 11.79 19.87 15.65
C LEU A 383 11.59 21.38 15.47
N ARG A 384 10.34 21.81 15.31
CA ARG A 384 10.01 23.23 15.17
C ARG A 384 10.31 24.02 16.42
N ARG A 385 10.05 23.48 17.61
CA ARG A 385 10.39 24.11 18.88
C ARG A 385 11.91 24.34 18.99
N ALA A 386 12.69 23.29 18.75
CA ALA A 386 14.14 23.33 18.88
C ALA A 386 14.82 24.26 17.85
N THR A 387 14.24 24.40 16.66
CA THR A 387 14.79 25.16 15.55
C THR A 387 14.11 26.52 15.35
N GLN A 388 13.30 27.00 16.28
CA GLN A 388 12.53 28.24 16.14
C GLN A 388 11.68 28.26 14.85
N ASN A 389 10.95 27.16 14.62
CA ASN A 389 10.09 26.87 13.47
C ASN A 389 10.79 26.77 12.10
N LYS A 390 12.12 26.63 12.04
CA LYS A 390 12.88 26.54 10.77
C LYS A 390 12.85 25.14 10.16
N VAL A 391 12.84 24.09 10.99
CA VAL A 391 12.85 22.68 10.59
C VAL A 391 11.64 21.97 11.18
N GLY A 392 10.99 21.14 10.38
CA GLY A 392 9.89 20.29 10.80
C GLY A 392 10.01 18.85 10.26
N LEU A 393 9.03 18.02 10.55
CA LEU A 393 8.99 16.64 10.05
C LEU A 393 9.10 16.53 8.51
N PRO A 394 8.53 17.44 7.70
CA PRO A 394 8.74 17.43 6.26
C PRO A 394 10.21 17.44 5.81
N ASP A 395 11.08 18.14 6.55
CA ASP A 395 12.52 18.20 6.25
C ASP A 395 13.21 16.86 6.53
N VAL A 396 12.79 16.18 7.61
CA VAL A 396 13.25 14.82 7.95
C VAL A 396 12.78 13.82 6.90
N MET A 397 11.50 13.87 6.49
CA MET A 397 10.96 13.00 5.45
C MET A 397 11.70 13.16 4.12
N LYS A 398 12.01 14.42 3.75
CA LYS A 398 12.79 14.73 2.54
C LYS A 398 14.21 14.16 2.62
N ALA A 399 14.86 14.24 3.77
CA ALA A 399 16.21 13.70 3.98
C ALA A 399 16.21 12.16 3.99
N LEU A 400 15.27 11.51 4.68
CA LEU A 400 15.08 10.06 4.63
C LEU A 400 14.84 9.58 3.20
N TYR A 401 13.97 10.29 2.47
CA TYR A 401 13.66 9.96 1.09
C TYR A 401 14.88 10.07 0.17
N ALA A 402 15.68 11.11 0.34
CA ALA A 402 16.92 11.29 -0.42
C ALA A 402 17.94 10.17 -0.17
N GLU A 403 18.03 9.67 1.07
CA GLU A 403 18.98 8.63 1.46
C GLU A 403 18.51 7.21 1.13
N PHE A 404 17.23 6.90 1.37
CA PHE A 404 16.73 5.53 1.34
C PHE A 404 15.81 5.19 0.16
N ALA A 405 15.21 6.16 -0.54
CA ALA A 405 14.34 5.88 -1.68
C ALA A 405 15.14 5.46 -2.92
N GLN A 406 15.67 4.25 -2.86
CA GLN A 406 16.45 3.57 -3.90
C GLN A 406 16.06 2.09 -3.92
N PRO A 407 16.09 1.41 -5.08
CA PRO A 407 15.80 -0.01 -5.16
C PRO A 407 16.66 -0.84 -4.18
N GLY A 408 16.01 -1.67 -3.37
CA GLY A 408 16.66 -2.55 -2.42
C GLY A 408 17.18 -1.91 -1.12
N LYS A 409 17.05 -0.58 -0.96
CA LYS A 409 17.36 0.09 0.31
C LYS A 409 16.14 0.10 1.24
N THR A 410 16.41 -0.06 2.53
CA THR A 410 15.43 0.02 3.61
C THR A 410 15.95 0.88 4.74
N TYR A 411 15.05 1.49 5.53
CA TYR A 411 15.40 2.27 6.71
C TYR A 411 15.00 1.53 8.00
N THR A 412 15.66 1.87 9.10
CA THR A 412 15.40 1.36 10.45
C THR A 412 14.91 2.48 11.37
N HIS A 413 14.42 2.13 12.56
CA HIS A 413 14.13 3.09 13.64
C HIS A 413 15.34 3.98 13.97
N ALA A 414 16.54 3.37 14.04
CA ALA A 414 17.76 4.12 14.30
C ALA A 414 18.07 5.15 13.21
N ASP A 415 17.75 4.88 11.96
CA ASP A 415 17.90 5.82 10.85
C ASP A 415 16.96 7.01 10.97
N ILE A 416 15.70 6.78 11.40
CA ILE A 416 14.74 7.86 11.65
C ILE A 416 15.32 8.83 12.69
N VAL A 417 15.80 8.30 13.83
CA VAL A 417 16.39 9.11 14.91
C VAL A 417 17.66 9.84 14.44
N ARG A 418 18.55 9.14 13.74
CA ARG A 418 19.80 9.70 13.20
C ARG A 418 19.54 10.85 12.22
N VAL A 419 18.65 10.63 11.26
CA VAL A 419 18.34 11.66 10.24
C VAL A 419 17.63 12.84 10.87
N ALA A 420 16.68 12.62 11.79
CA ALA A 420 16.04 13.71 12.53
C ALA A 420 17.06 14.58 13.28
N LYS A 421 18.05 13.95 13.94
CA LYS A 421 19.14 14.65 14.63
C LYS A 421 20.06 15.42 13.67
N GLN A 422 20.37 14.84 12.50
CA GLN A 422 21.19 15.52 11.48
C GLN A 422 20.50 16.75 10.91
N VAL A 423 19.19 16.67 10.66
CA VAL A 423 18.39 17.73 10.04
C VAL A 423 17.99 18.81 11.06
N GLY A 424 17.53 18.39 12.24
CA GLY A 424 16.93 19.28 13.24
C GLY A 424 17.84 19.62 14.43
N GLY A 425 19.00 18.98 14.56
CA GLY A 425 19.94 19.21 15.67
C GLY A 425 19.44 18.68 17.03
N VAL A 426 18.29 17.98 17.07
CA VAL A 426 17.67 17.47 18.30
C VAL A 426 17.58 15.95 18.28
N ASP A 427 17.87 15.32 19.42
CA ASP A 427 17.76 13.88 19.59
C ASP A 427 16.31 13.51 19.96
N LEU A 428 15.58 12.95 19.01
CA LEU A 428 14.20 12.49 19.20
C LEU A 428 14.10 11.08 19.79
N GLY A 429 15.23 10.36 19.93
CA GLY A 429 15.25 8.97 20.41
C GLY A 429 14.51 8.74 21.73
N PRO A 430 14.81 9.51 22.82
CA PRO A 430 14.12 9.34 24.10
C PRO A 430 12.60 9.58 24.04
N MET A 431 12.15 10.53 23.21
CA MET A 431 10.73 10.81 23.01
C MET A 431 10.05 9.69 22.23
N LEU A 432 10.64 9.25 21.11
CA LEU A 432 10.12 8.15 20.31
C LEU A 432 10.07 6.85 21.11
N GLN A 433 11.09 6.55 21.94
CA GLN A 433 11.09 5.40 22.83
C GLN A 433 9.84 5.40 23.73
N LYS A 434 9.46 6.55 24.31
CA LYS A 434 8.24 6.65 25.13
C LYS A 434 6.97 6.45 24.33
N ILE A 435 6.90 6.93 23.08
CA ILE A 435 5.69 6.84 22.28
C ILE A 435 5.49 5.44 21.73
N VAL A 436 6.54 4.86 21.11
CA VAL A 436 6.37 3.67 20.28
C VAL A 436 6.84 2.36 20.94
N ALA A 437 7.72 2.42 21.93
CA ALA A 437 8.33 1.24 22.55
C ALA A 437 7.90 1.01 24.01
N THR A 438 6.92 1.79 24.51
CA THR A 438 6.31 1.55 25.83
C THR A 438 4.81 1.31 25.71
N THR A 439 4.21 0.75 26.75
CA THR A 439 2.76 0.50 26.84
C THR A 439 2.00 1.63 27.50
N GLU A 440 2.73 2.57 28.12
CA GLU A 440 2.14 3.71 28.80
C GLU A 440 1.57 4.71 27.78
N PRO A 441 0.38 5.28 28.05
CA PRO A 441 -0.17 6.36 27.24
C PRO A 441 0.79 7.55 27.19
N PHE A 442 1.02 8.06 25.98
CA PHE A 442 1.85 9.27 25.82
C PHE A 442 1.06 10.52 26.23
N ASP A 443 1.64 11.35 27.09
CA ASP A 443 1.05 12.62 27.47
C ASP A 443 1.12 13.64 26.34
N LEU A 444 -0.02 13.95 25.73
CA LEU A 444 -0.16 14.91 24.63
C LEU A 444 -0.13 16.37 25.11
N LYS A 445 -0.32 16.65 26.42
CA LYS A 445 -0.45 18.00 26.94
C LYS A 445 0.76 18.90 26.59
N PRO A 446 2.03 18.46 26.78
CA PRO A 446 3.18 19.27 26.40
C PRO A 446 3.23 19.59 24.89
N VAL A 447 2.87 18.63 24.03
CA VAL A 447 2.87 18.82 22.56
C VAL A 447 1.81 19.84 22.14
N MET A 448 0.61 19.76 22.72
CA MET A 448 -0.47 20.73 22.45
C MET A 448 -0.13 22.13 22.95
N GLN A 449 0.50 22.24 24.13
CA GLN A 449 0.96 23.51 24.70
C GLN A 449 2.00 24.19 23.79
N GLU A 450 2.90 23.43 23.18
CA GLU A 450 3.89 23.96 22.23
C GLU A 450 3.24 24.50 20.93
N MET A 451 2.00 24.14 20.65
CA MET A 451 1.20 24.73 19.57
C MET A 451 0.25 25.85 20.06
N GLY A 452 0.29 26.18 21.34
CA GLY A 452 -0.52 27.25 21.95
C GLY A 452 -1.87 26.79 22.48
N PHE A 453 -2.11 25.47 22.63
CA PHE A 453 -3.38 24.94 23.12
C PHE A 453 -3.31 24.56 24.59
N GLU A 454 -4.42 24.76 25.31
CA GLU A 454 -4.78 23.97 26.49
C GLU A 454 -5.37 22.67 25.98
N TYR A 455 -4.99 21.58 26.66
CA TYR A 455 -5.48 20.24 26.35
C TYR A 455 -6.05 19.62 27.63
N GLU A 456 -7.32 19.33 27.59
CA GLU A 456 -8.07 18.72 28.69
C GLU A 456 -8.61 17.36 28.25
N HIS A 457 -8.65 16.43 29.18
CA HIS A 457 -9.27 15.12 28.95
C HIS A 457 -10.01 14.62 30.17
N PHE A 458 -11.19 14.06 29.92
CA PHE A 458 -12.06 13.45 30.90
C PHE A 458 -12.21 11.96 30.58
N LEU A 459 -11.42 11.13 31.26
CA LEU A 459 -11.30 9.69 30.98
C LEU A 459 -12.65 8.94 30.97
N PHE A 460 -13.57 9.31 31.86
CA PHE A 460 -14.87 8.65 31.95
C PHE A 460 -15.78 8.88 30.74
N MET A 461 -15.56 9.97 29.99
CA MET A 461 -16.38 10.34 28.83
C MET A 461 -15.66 10.20 27.52
N LEU A 462 -14.38 9.76 27.51
CA LEU A 462 -13.51 9.76 26.33
C LEU A 462 -13.47 11.13 25.63
N GLU A 463 -13.70 12.19 26.42
CA GLU A 463 -13.61 13.56 25.94
C GLU A 463 -12.19 14.05 25.95
N HIS A 464 -11.77 14.61 24.85
CA HIS A 464 -10.47 15.20 24.64
C HIS A 464 -10.68 16.50 23.89
N ASP A 465 -10.42 17.62 24.58
CA ASP A 465 -10.69 18.94 24.05
C ASP A 465 -9.40 19.74 23.93
N ILE A 466 -9.30 20.51 22.87
CA ILE A 466 -8.25 21.51 22.68
C ILE A 466 -8.86 22.91 22.58
N THR A 467 -8.29 23.87 23.31
CA THR A 467 -8.69 25.26 23.28
C THR A 467 -7.46 26.14 23.10
N LEU A 468 -7.55 27.12 22.20
CA LEU A 468 -6.43 28.08 22.04
C LEU A 468 -6.28 28.91 23.29
N ARG A 469 -5.10 28.90 23.88
CA ARG A 469 -4.79 29.64 25.09
C ARG A 469 -4.78 31.15 24.81
N PRO A 470 -5.37 31.98 25.67
CA PRO A 470 -5.32 33.45 25.52
C PRO A 470 -3.90 34.02 25.50
N ASP A 471 -2.98 33.38 26.26
CA ASP A 471 -1.55 33.77 26.40
C ASP A 471 -0.64 33.03 25.41
N ALA A 472 -1.19 32.27 24.43
CA ALA A 472 -0.38 31.61 23.42
C ALA A 472 0.53 32.60 22.67
N THR A 473 1.82 32.31 22.69
CA THR A 473 2.86 33.16 22.07
C THR A 473 2.77 33.18 20.55
N ALA A 474 3.33 34.21 19.92
CA ALA A 474 3.42 34.31 18.47
C ALA A 474 4.15 33.08 17.85
N ALA A 475 5.21 32.58 18.53
CA ALA A 475 5.96 31.40 18.06
C ALA A 475 5.14 30.13 18.09
N GLN A 476 4.29 29.92 19.10
CA GLN A 476 3.38 28.78 19.20
C GLN A 476 2.28 28.83 18.12
N LYS A 477 1.65 29.99 17.94
CA LYS A 477 0.66 30.22 16.87
C LYS A 477 1.27 30.04 15.49
N GLN A 478 2.51 30.49 15.29
CA GLN A 478 3.24 30.29 14.04
C GLN A 478 3.53 28.81 13.80
N ARG A 479 3.90 28.05 14.84
CA ARG A 479 4.13 26.60 14.74
C ARG A 479 2.90 25.85 14.24
N PHE A 480 1.73 26.12 14.81
CA PHE A 480 0.48 25.56 14.32
C PHE A 480 0.24 25.90 12.83
N LYS A 481 0.43 27.19 12.48
CA LYS A 481 0.28 27.66 11.10
C LYS A 481 1.28 26.97 10.15
N ASP A 482 2.52 26.77 10.57
CA ASP A 482 3.54 26.10 9.76
C ASP A 482 3.25 24.60 9.57
N ILE A 483 2.54 23.98 10.49
CA ILE A 483 2.09 22.58 10.39
C ILE A 483 0.86 22.47 9.47
N PHE A 484 -0.19 23.23 9.72
CA PHE A 484 -1.50 23.06 9.08
C PHE A 484 -1.83 24.06 7.97
N GLY A 485 -1.01 25.09 7.77
CA GLY A 485 -1.15 26.03 6.67
C GLY A 485 -2.10 27.20 6.90
N PHE A 486 -2.79 27.27 8.05
CA PHE A 486 -3.71 28.37 8.40
C PHE A 486 -3.55 28.75 9.89
N SER A 487 -4.01 29.96 10.25
CA SER A 487 -4.04 30.40 11.64
C SER A 487 -5.27 29.88 12.35
N TYR A 488 -5.11 29.30 13.54
CA TYR A 488 -6.23 28.90 14.40
C TYR A 488 -6.93 30.17 14.94
N LYS A 489 -8.27 30.15 14.89
CA LYS A 489 -9.13 31.28 15.31
C LYS A 489 -9.95 30.91 16.53
#